data_d33400c65b758e4f4fb024e0c065cfaf
#
_entry.id   d33400c65b758e4f4fb024e0c065cfaf
#
_cell.length_a   1.000
_cell.length_b   1.000
_cell.length_c   1.000
_cell.angle_alpha   90.00
_cell.angle_beta   90.00
_cell.angle_gamma   90.00
#
_symmetry.space_group_name_H-M   'P 1'
#
loop_
_entity.id
_entity.type
_entity.pdbx_description
1 polymer ?
#
loop_
_entity_poly.entity_id
_entity_poly.type
_entity_poly.pdbx_seq_one_letter_code
_entity_poly.pdbx_strand_id
1 'polypeptide(L)'
;PISSQPKSRNRLTTSTTDATGTYHFPLLKDTDYRLKVEKEGFFKQSARISTKGRPSAIIVTDFRLFPLVVDQVVRLENIFYDYNKWDIRPDAAIELDKLVLTLEDNPTVSIELSSHTDCRGKDAYNMNLSEKRAKSAVDYLISKGITKERLKSKGYGESKPSETCVCEKCSDDEHQRNRRTEFKVLSK
;
A
#
# COMPACT_ATOMS: atom_id res chain seq x y z
N PRO A 1 6.09 6.82 -18.76
CA PRO A 1 6.37 5.59 -19.49
C PRO A 1 6.07 4.36 -18.63
N ILE A 2 5.62 3.31 -19.27
CA ILE A 2 5.45 1.99 -18.67
C ILE A 2 6.50 1.07 -19.28
N SER A 3 7.10 0.22 -18.48
CA SER A 3 8.09 -0.75 -18.92
C SER A 3 7.73 -2.17 -18.51
N SER A 4 8.08 -3.15 -19.33
CA SER A 4 7.97 -4.56 -19.02
C SER A 4 9.36 -5.22 -19.11
N GLN A 5 9.71 -6.03 -18.12
CA GLN A 5 10.96 -6.78 -18.08
C GLN A 5 10.70 -8.25 -17.80
N PRO A 6 11.02 -9.16 -18.73
CA PRO A 6 10.98 -10.59 -18.47
C PRO A 6 12.14 -11.00 -17.56
N LYS A 7 11.88 -11.83 -16.55
CA LYS A 7 12.91 -12.30 -15.61
C LYS A 7 14.03 -13.13 -16.25
N SER A 8 13.78 -13.74 -17.40
CA SER A 8 14.73 -14.65 -18.07
C SER A 8 15.56 -14.04 -19.18
N ARG A 9 15.22 -12.83 -19.64
CA ARG A 9 15.97 -12.09 -20.66
C ARG A 9 15.98 -10.63 -20.22
N ASN A 10 17.14 -10.07 -20.05
CA ASN A 10 17.38 -8.68 -19.59
C ASN A 10 16.94 -7.63 -20.64
N ARG A 11 15.80 -7.82 -21.28
CA ARG A 11 15.25 -6.94 -22.31
C ARG A 11 14.13 -6.09 -21.71
N LEU A 12 14.44 -4.84 -21.49
CA LEU A 12 13.46 -3.82 -21.13
C LEU A 12 12.69 -3.40 -22.39
N THR A 13 11.36 -3.51 -22.34
CA THR A 13 10.47 -2.92 -23.35
C THR A 13 9.70 -1.78 -22.70
N THR A 14 9.71 -0.61 -23.32
CA THR A 14 9.01 0.58 -22.82
C THR A 14 7.86 0.95 -23.75
N SER A 15 6.79 1.46 -23.19
CA SER A 15 5.67 2.07 -23.90
C SER A 15 5.22 3.32 -23.15
N THR A 16 4.53 4.21 -23.82
CA THR A 16 3.87 5.36 -23.20
C THR A 16 2.37 5.14 -23.27
N THR A 17 1.65 5.48 -22.21
CA THR A 17 0.19 5.46 -22.23
C THR A 17 -0.34 6.46 -23.26
N ASP A 18 -1.44 6.13 -23.90
CA ASP A 18 -2.21 7.07 -24.71
C ASP A 18 -2.94 8.11 -23.86
N ALA A 19 -3.75 8.96 -24.50
CA ALA A 19 -4.52 10.02 -23.83
C ALA A 19 -5.59 9.49 -22.83
N THR A 20 -6.00 8.23 -22.97
CA THR A 20 -6.94 7.56 -22.08
C THR A 20 -6.25 6.85 -20.92
N GLY A 21 -4.91 6.83 -20.90
CA GLY A 21 -4.11 6.08 -19.93
C GLY A 21 -3.92 4.60 -20.29
N THR A 22 -4.35 4.18 -21.47
CA THR A 22 -4.23 2.78 -21.94
C THR A 22 -2.81 2.48 -22.45
N TYR A 23 -2.34 1.27 -22.23
CA TYR A 23 -1.07 0.76 -22.70
C TYR A 23 -1.18 -0.70 -23.15
N HIS A 24 -0.29 -1.13 -24.03
CA HIS A 24 -0.24 -2.49 -24.54
C HIS A 24 1.19 -3.01 -24.61
N PHE A 25 1.39 -4.27 -24.20
CA PHE A 25 2.63 -5.00 -24.40
C PHE A 25 2.34 -6.39 -24.98
N PRO A 26 3.02 -6.81 -26.04
CA PRO A 26 3.05 -8.22 -26.42
C PRO A 26 3.87 -9.00 -25.39
N LEU A 27 3.24 -9.98 -24.75
CA LEU A 27 3.89 -10.83 -23.75
C LEU A 27 4.18 -12.21 -24.37
N LEU A 28 5.36 -12.75 -24.07
CA LEU A 28 5.72 -14.12 -24.46
C LEU A 28 5.01 -15.12 -23.52
N LYS A 29 4.70 -16.30 -24.06
CA LYS A 29 4.14 -17.40 -23.31
C LYS A 29 5.14 -17.90 -22.25
N ASP A 30 4.63 -18.49 -21.17
CA ASP A 30 5.37 -19.16 -20.11
C ASP A 30 6.49 -18.30 -19.45
N THR A 31 6.23 -17.00 -19.34
CA THR A 31 7.22 -16.00 -18.88
C THR A 31 6.67 -15.18 -17.71
N ASP A 32 7.55 -14.87 -16.73
CA ASP A 32 7.25 -13.94 -15.66
C ASP A 32 7.74 -12.53 -16.01
N TYR A 33 6.92 -11.53 -15.74
CA TYR A 33 7.19 -10.13 -16.02
C TYR A 33 7.09 -9.28 -14.76
N ARG A 34 7.87 -8.20 -14.70
CA ARG A 34 7.63 -7.05 -13.84
C ARG A 34 7.23 -5.87 -14.74
N LEU A 35 5.99 -5.43 -14.62
CA LEU A 35 5.55 -4.16 -15.21
C LEU A 35 5.90 -3.05 -14.23
N LYS A 36 6.45 -1.96 -14.74
CA LYS A 36 6.76 -0.77 -13.95
C LYS A 36 6.18 0.45 -14.63
N VAL A 37 5.50 1.30 -13.87
CA VAL A 37 4.96 2.58 -14.32
C VAL A 37 5.67 3.71 -13.59
N GLU A 38 6.05 4.74 -14.35
CA GLU A 38 6.74 5.92 -13.86
C GLU A 38 6.10 7.18 -14.43
N LYS A 39 5.87 8.17 -13.57
CA LYS A 39 5.45 9.52 -13.93
C LYS A 39 6.12 10.49 -12.97
N GLU A 40 6.67 11.57 -13.48
CA GLU A 40 7.29 12.62 -12.66
C GLU A 40 6.28 13.18 -11.64
N GLY A 41 6.72 13.36 -10.40
CA GLY A 41 5.88 13.82 -9.30
C GLY A 41 4.95 12.78 -8.69
N PHE A 42 5.03 11.52 -9.14
CA PHE A 42 4.22 10.41 -8.62
C PHE A 42 5.10 9.27 -8.10
N PHE A 43 4.56 8.45 -7.20
CA PHE A 43 5.18 7.19 -6.83
C PHE A 43 5.34 6.30 -8.06
N LYS A 44 6.54 5.78 -8.27
CA LYS A 44 6.76 4.66 -9.19
C LYS A 44 6.05 3.43 -8.62
N GLN A 45 5.41 2.68 -9.48
CA GLN A 45 4.71 1.44 -9.08
C GLN A 45 5.07 0.29 -10.00
N SER A 46 5.08 -0.91 -9.46
CA SER A 46 5.24 -2.12 -10.26
C SER A 46 4.23 -3.21 -9.89
N ALA A 47 3.98 -4.08 -10.85
CA ALA A 47 3.20 -5.29 -10.67
C ALA A 47 3.93 -6.49 -11.28
N ARG A 48 3.78 -7.65 -10.66
CA ARG A 48 4.30 -8.92 -11.19
C ARG A 48 3.18 -9.64 -11.94
N ILE A 49 3.49 -10.06 -13.16
CA ILE A 49 2.57 -10.79 -14.04
C ILE A 49 3.26 -12.06 -14.47
N SER A 50 2.50 -13.16 -14.54
CA SER A 50 2.95 -14.42 -15.11
C SER A 50 2.03 -14.86 -16.24
N THR A 51 2.62 -15.28 -17.37
CA THR A 51 1.90 -15.94 -18.47
C THR A 51 2.04 -17.46 -18.42
N LYS A 52 2.70 -18.01 -17.39
CA LYS A 52 2.91 -19.45 -17.22
C LYS A 52 1.58 -20.17 -16.98
N GLY A 53 1.39 -21.27 -17.71
CA GLY A 53 0.18 -22.09 -17.58
C GLY A 53 -1.12 -21.39 -17.99
N ARG A 54 -1.03 -20.22 -18.65
CA ARG A 54 -2.21 -19.50 -19.14
C ARG A 54 -2.42 -19.72 -20.62
N PRO A 55 -3.68 -19.90 -21.08
CA PRO A 55 -4.00 -19.83 -22.50
C PRO A 55 -3.71 -18.41 -23.02
N SER A 56 -3.62 -18.25 -24.35
CA SER A 56 -3.52 -16.94 -24.96
C SER A 56 -4.73 -16.09 -24.56
N ALA A 57 -4.49 -15.00 -23.83
CA ALA A 57 -5.53 -14.12 -23.30
C ALA A 57 -4.98 -12.72 -23.05
N ILE A 58 -5.88 -11.75 -22.98
CA ILE A 58 -5.54 -10.39 -22.54
C ILE A 58 -5.44 -10.41 -21.01
N ILE A 59 -4.32 -9.91 -20.47
CA ILE A 59 -4.12 -9.70 -19.05
C ILE A 59 -4.28 -8.21 -18.80
N VAL A 60 -5.34 -7.83 -18.08
CA VAL A 60 -5.57 -6.45 -17.68
C VAL A 60 -4.85 -6.19 -16.35
N THR A 61 -4.13 -5.09 -16.27
CA THR A 61 -3.47 -4.64 -15.04
C THR A 61 -3.55 -3.11 -14.97
N ASP A 62 -4.25 -2.62 -13.97
CA ASP A 62 -4.44 -1.19 -13.75
C ASP A 62 -3.45 -0.68 -12.68
N PHE A 63 -2.94 0.52 -12.90
CA PHE A 63 -2.10 1.24 -11.94
C PHE A 63 -2.78 2.54 -11.52
N ARG A 64 -2.98 2.72 -10.23
CA ARG A 64 -3.41 3.98 -9.67
C ARG A 64 -2.20 4.72 -9.11
N LEU A 65 -1.74 5.75 -9.82
CA LEU A 65 -0.61 6.55 -9.38
C LEU A 65 -1.02 7.55 -8.30
N PHE A 66 -0.25 7.59 -7.22
CA PHE A 66 -0.41 8.56 -6.14
C PHE A 66 0.67 9.64 -6.26
N PRO A 67 0.34 10.93 -6.05
CA PRO A 67 1.33 11.99 -6.01
C PRO A 67 2.41 11.70 -4.96
N LEU A 68 3.67 11.95 -5.29
CA LEU A 68 4.79 11.87 -4.35
C LEU A 68 5.05 13.27 -3.78
N VAL A 69 4.29 13.63 -2.76
CA VAL A 69 4.38 14.91 -2.06
C VAL A 69 4.65 14.66 -0.58
N VAL A 70 5.60 15.39 0.00
CA VAL A 70 5.87 15.33 1.45
C VAL A 70 4.61 15.74 2.21
N ASP A 71 4.35 15.09 3.33
CA ASP A 71 3.13 15.16 4.14
C ASP A 71 1.85 14.64 3.48
N GLN A 72 1.93 14.13 2.24
CA GLN A 72 0.82 13.40 1.62
C GLN A 72 0.47 12.18 2.47
N VAL A 73 -0.81 12.10 2.86
CA VAL A 73 -1.38 10.93 3.55
C VAL A 73 -2.12 10.06 2.54
N VAL A 74 -1.85 8.78 2.56
CA VAL A 74 -2.50 7.77 1.72
C VAL A 74 -3.10 6.70 2.62
N ARG A 75 -4.42 6.52 2.52
CA ARG A 75 -5.12 5.44 3.22
C ARG A 75 -4.76 4.10 2.57
N LEU A 76 -4.46 3.11 3.40
CA LEU A 76 -4.32 1.73 2.97
C LEU A 76 -5.68 1.05 3.10
N GLU A 77 -6.18 0.53 1.98
CA GLU A 77 -7.44 -0.20 1.99
C GLU A 77 -7.20 -1.62 2.55
N ASN A 78 -8.25 -2.22 3.11
CA ASN A 78 -8.26 -3.63 3.55
C ASN A 78 -7.19 -4.02 4.59
N ILE A 79 -6.65 -3.07 5.35
CA ILE A 79 -5.81 -3.40 6.51
C ILE A 79 -6.71 -3.63 7.72
N PHE A 80 -7.13 -4.87 7.89
CA PHE A 80 -7.99 -5.27 8.99
C PHE A 80 -7.20 -6.03 10.06
N TYR A 81 -7.67 -5.93 11.30
CA TYR A 81 -7.15 -6.66 12.45
C TYR A 81 -8.31 -7.39 13.14
N ASP A 82 -8.02 -8.51 13.74
CA ASP A 82 -8.98 -9.18 14.62
C ASP A 82 -9.26 -8.31 15.86
N TYR A 83 -10.39 -8.59 16.52
CA TYR A 83 -10.75 -7.88 17.73
C TYR A 83 -9.65 -7.99 18.79
N ASN A 84 -9.25 -6.86 19.34
CA ASN A 84 -8.17 -6.75 20.33
C ASN A 84 -6.82 -7.38 19.92
N LYS A 85 -6.55 -7.48 18.59
CA LYS A 85 -5.29 -7.99 18.07
C LYS A 85 -4.60 -6.96 17.19
N TRP A 86 -3.30 -7.18 17.01
CA TRP A 86 -2.42 -6.36 16.16
C TRP A 86 -1.58 -7.20 15.18
N ASP A 87 -1.75 -8.53 15.19
CA ASP A 87 -1.08 -9.40 14.23
C ASP A 87 -1.57 -9.12 12.81
N ILE A 88 -0.65 -9.16 11.85
CA ILE A 88 -0.99 -8.95 10.44
C ILE A 88 -1.74 -10.17 9.91
N ARG A 89 -2.97 -9.97 9.51
CA ARG A 89 -3.82 -11.00 8.88
C ARG A 89 -3.36 -11.27 7.44
N PRO A 90 -3.66 -12.46 6.88
CA PRO A 90 -3.30 -12.76 5.49
C PRO A 90 -3.85 -11.77 4.44
N ASP A 91 -5.06 -11.25 4.64
CA ASP A 91 -5.66 -10.23 3.77
C ASP A 91 -4.90 -8.89 3.85
N ALA A 92 -4.56 -8.45 5.07
CA ALA A 92 -3.75 -7.26 5.29
C ALA A 92 -2.33 -7.42 4.72
N ALA A 93 -1.75 -8.62 4.77
CA ALA A 93 -0.44 -8.90 4.21
C ALA A 93 -0.40 -8.65 2.69
N ILE A 94 -1.46 -8.97 1.96
CA ILE A 94 -1.57 -8.71 0.51
C ILE A 94 -1.47 -7.20 0.22
N GLU A 95 -2.13 -6.37 1.01
CA GLU A 95 -2.09 -4.91 0.84
C GLU A 95 -0.73 -4.33 1.25
N LEU A 96 -0.14 -4.83 2.34
CA LEU A 96 1.21 -4.43 2.75
C LEU A 96 2.28 -4.85 1.72
N ASP A 97 2.12 -6.00 1.04
CA ASP A 97 3.02 -6.41 -0.03
C ASP A 97 2.99 -5.45 -1.23
N LYS A 98 1.85 -4.80 -1.52
CA LYS A 98 1.77 -3.72 -2.52
C LYS A 98 2.58 -2.49 -2.09
N LEU A 99 2.53 -2.14 -0.79
CA LEU A 99 3.33 -1.06 -0.24
C LEU A 99 4.82 -1.40 -0.24
N VAL A 100 5.20 -2.67 0.02
CA VAL A 100 6.59 -3.14 -0.12
C VAL A 100 7.09 -2.86 -1.53
N LEU A 101 6.36 -3.29 -2.57
CA LEU A 101 6.73 -3.04 -3.97
C LEU A 101 6.86 -1.53 -4.27
N THR A 102 5.94 -0.72 -3.75
CA THR A 102 6.00 0.74 -3.90
C THR A 102 7.27 1.32 -3.27
N LEU A 103 7.64 0.87 -2.06
CA LEU A 103 8.85 1.34 -1.38
C LEU A 103 10.14 0.80 -2.00
N GLU A 104 10.12 -0.40 -2.59
CA GLU A 104 11.23 -0.93 -3.41
C GLU A 104 11.44 -0.08 -4.67
N ASP A 105 10.37 0.32 -5.33
CA ASP A 105 10.43 1.15 -6.55
C ASP A 105 10.84 2.60 -6.26
N ASN A 106 10.72 3.05 -5.00
CA ASN A 106 11.03 4.41 -4.54
C ASN A 106 12.02 4.37 -3.36
N PRO A 107 13.29 4.02 -3.57
CA PRO A 107 14.23 3.71 -2.49
C PRO A 107 14.61 4.91 -1.61
N THR A 108 14.43 6.15 -2.07
CA THR A 108 14.72 7.37 -1.31
C THR A 108 13.56 7.80 -0.41
N VAL A 109 12.36 7.27 -0.64
CA VAL A 109 11.16 7.66 0.10
C VAL A 109 11.17 7.05 1.49
N SER A 110 10.89 7.87 2.51
CA SER A 110 10.58 7.42 3.86
C SER A 110 9.13 7.75 4.23
N ILE A 111 8.53 6.91 5.05
CA ILE A 111 7.12 7.02 5.43
C ILE A 111 6.91 6.85 6.93
N GLU A 112 5.80 7.41 7.42
CA GLU A 112 5.20 7.06 8.70
C GLU A 112 3.96 6.19 8.44
N LEU A 113 3.94 4.96 8.96
CA LEU A 113 2.73 4.15 9.04
C LEU A 113 1.97 4.51 10.30
N SER A 114 0.72 4.92 10.15
CA SER A 114 -0.15 5.30 11.25
C SER A 114 -1.40 4.43 11.30
N SER A 115 -1.83 4.09 12.52
CA SER A 115 -3.06 3.34 12.76
C SER A 115 -3.98 4.11 13.70
N HIS A 116 -5.27 3.91 13.47
CA HIS A 116 -6.34 4.58 14.19
C HIS A 116 -7.37 3.56 14.68
N THR A 117 -8.08 3.92 15.74
CA THR A 117 -9.24 3.18 16.25
C THR A 117 -10.52 3.98 16.00
N ASP A 118 -11.65 3.34 16.20
CA ASP A 118 -12.88 4.07 16.47
C ASP A 118 -12.89 4.59 17.93
N CYS A 119 -13.92 5.32 18.29
CA CYS A 119 -14.08 5.95 19.59
C CYS A 119 -14.58 5.00 20.71
N ARG A 120 -14.80 3.71 20.40
CA ARG A 120 -15.28 2.74 21.39
C ARG A 120 -14.13 2.27 22.29
N GLY A 121 -14.29 2.43 23.60
CA GLY A 121 -13.30 2.04 24.59
C GLY A 121 -12.70 3.25 25.31
N LYS A 122 -11.58 3.01 26.01
CA LYS A 122 -10.85 4.07 26.71
C LYS A 122 -9.73 4.61 25.83
N ASP A 123 -9.52 5.92 25.83
CA ASP A 123 -8.48 6.61 25.03
C ASP A 123 -7.10 5.95 25.18
N ALA A 124 -6.67 5.68 26.42
CA ALA A 124 -5.37 5.04 26.68
C ALA A 124 -5.27 3.63 26.09
N TYR A 125 -6.37 2.88 26.08
CA TYR A 125 -6.45 1.57 25.44
C TYR A 125 -6.36 1.70 23.92
N ASN A 126 -7.15 2.60 23.34
CA ASN A 126 -7.16 2.87 21.90
C ASN A 126 -5.80 3.38 21.39
N MET A 127 -5.14 4.24 22.15
CA MET A 127 -3.79 4.69 21.86
C MET A 127 -2.81 3.51 21.84
N ASN A 128 -2.77 2.69 22.87
CA ASN A 128 -1.88 1.53 22.94
C ASN A 128 -2.15 0.51 21.81
N LEU A 129 -3.43 0.24 21.53
CA LEU A 129 -3.83 -0.69 20.47
C LEU A 129 -3.37 -0.20 19.08
N SER A 130 -3.58 1.08 18.79
CA SER A 130 -3.17 1.68 17.52
C SER A 130 -1.64 1.71 17.37
N GLU A 131 -0.89 2.00 18.44
CA GLU A 131 0.58 1.93 18.43
C GLU A 131 1.09 0.53 18.09
N LYS A 132 0.53 -0.51 18.74
CA LYS A 132 0.88 -1.91 18.44
C LYS A 132 0.58 -2.28 16.99
N ARG A 133 -0.57 -1.86 16.45
CA ARG A 133 -0.96 -2.11 15.06
C ARG A 133 -0.02 -1.42 14.08
N ALA A 134 0.27 -0.14 14.28
CA ALA A 134 1.22 0.59 13.45
C ALA A 134 2.62 -0.06 13.47
N LYS A 135 3.07 -0.47 14.68
CA LYS A 135 4.34 -1.18 14.84
C LYS A 135 4.36 -2.51 14.10
N SER A 136 3.32 -3.33 14.21
CA SER A 136 3.23 -4.62 13.50
C SER A 136 3.29 -4.44 11.99
N ALA A 137 2.64 -3.41 11.44
CA ALA A 137 2.71 -3.10 10.02
C ALA A 137 4.14 -2.68 9.60
N VAL A 138 4.83 -1.87 10.40
CA VAL A 138 6.26 -1.51 10.15
C VAL A 138 7.15 -2.73 10.26
N ASP A 139 6.99 -3.57 11.29
CA ASP A 139 7.79 -4.79 11.47
C ASP A 139 7.59 -5.76 10.28
N TYR A 140 6.37 -5.83 9.73
CA TYR A 140 6.09 -6.57 8.50
C TYR A 140 6.89 -6.05 7.31
N LEU A 141 6.90 -4.73 7.05
CA LEU A 141 7.67 -4.14 5.96
C LEU A 141 9.18 -4.39 6.13
N ILE A 142 9.69 -4.32 7.38
CA ILE A 142 11.09 -4.63 7.68
C ILE A 142 11.39 -6.11 7.36
N SER A 143 10.50 -7.03 7.73
CA SER A 143 10.66 -8.46 7.44
C SER A 143 10.69 -8.77 5.93
N LYS A 144 10.13 -7.87 5.11
CA LYS A 144 10.16 -7.94 3.64
C LYS A 144 11.36 -7.22 3.02
N GLY A 145 12.26 -6.68 3.83
CA GLY A 145 13.52 -6.07 3.37
C GLY A 145 13.51 -4.56 3.22
N ILE A 146 12.45 -3.87 3.64
CA ILE A 146 12.46 -2.40 3.68
C ILE A 146 13.31 -1.93 4.87
N THR A 147 14.24 -1.03 4.63
CA THR A 147 15.18 -0.50 5.62
C THR A 147 14.45 0.23 6.74
N LYS A 148 14.77 -0.09 7.99
CA LYS A 148 14.11 0.44 9.19
C LYS A 148 14.14 1.98 9.26
N GLU A 149 15.26 2.59 8.85
CA GLU A 149 15.48 4.03 8.86
C GLU A 149 14.50 4.81 7.97
N ARG A 150 13.88 4.13 7.01
CA ARG A 150 12.85 4.68 6.11
C ARG A 150 11.45 4.63 6.70
N LEU A 151 11.27 3.96 7.84
CA LEU A 151 9.96 3.64 8.39
C LEU A 151 9.79 4.20 9.79
N LYS A 152 8.67 4.87 10.03
CA LYS A 152 8.20 5.25 11.37
C LYS A 152 6.83 4.64 11.62
N SER A 153 6.56 4.23 12.85
CA SER A 153 5.23 3.79 13.30
C SER A 153 4.62 4.83 14.23
N LYS A 154 3.31 5.09 14.09
CA LYS A 154 2.58 6.02 14.96
C LYS A 154 1.15 5.52 15.21
N GLY A 155 0.79 5.35 16.48
CA GLY A 155 -0.60 5.21 16.90
C GLY A 155 -1.23 6.58 17.15
N TYR A 156 -2.46 6.74 16.75
CA TYR A 156 -3.24 7.94 17.03
C TYR A 156 -4.51 7.65 17.85
N GLY A 157 -4.77 6.37 18.18
CA GLY A 157 -6.01 5.99 18.84
C GLY A 157 -7.21 6.54 18.08
N GLU A 158 -8.14 7.11 18.80
CA GLU A 158 -9.33 7.80 18.27
C GLU A 158 -9.13 9.30 18.04
N SER A 159 -7.95 9.87 18.38
CA SER A 159 -7.71 11.32 18.37
C SER A 159 -7.75 11.98 17.01
N LYS A 160 -7.69 11.21 15.94
CA LYS A 160 -7.77 11.68 14.54
C LYS A 160 -8.82 10.90 13.77
N PRO A 161 -10.10 11.12 13.99
CA PRO A 161 -11.15 10.42 13.25
C PRO A 161 -11.16 10.84 11.78
N SER A 162 -11.46 9.91 10.89
CA SER A 162 -11.79 10.17 9.49
C SER A 162 -13.22 10.69 9.33
N GLU A 163 -14.11 10.15 10.19
CA GLU A 163 -15.50 10.54 10.28
C GLU A 163 -15.76 11.08 11.69
N THR A 164 -16.26 12.30 11.78
CA THR A 164 -16.65 12.90 13.04
C THR A 164 -18.12 12.60 13.34
N CYS A 165 -18.36 11.81 14.37
CA CYS A 165 -19.69 11.48 14.87
C CYS A 165 -19.68 11.40 16.39
N VAL A 166 -20.83 11.57 17.04
CA VAL A 166 -20.98 11.25 18.46
C VAL A 166 -20.88 9.73 18.62
N CYS A 167 -19.98 9.24 19.45
CA CYS A 167 -19.59 7.84 19.50
C CYS A 167 -20.75 6.84 19.60
N GLU A 168 -21.72 7.14 20.44
CA GLU A 168 -22.91 6.30 20.66
C GLU A 168 -23.92 6.35 19.49
N LYS A 169 -23.73 7.29 18.57
CA LYS A 169 -24.60 7.51 17.40
C LYS A 169 -23.94 7.17 16.08
N CYS A 170 -22.63 6.86 16.10
CA CYS A 170 -21.91 6.43 14.92
C CYS A 170 -22.51 5.11 14.39
N SER A 171 -22.71 5.04 13.09
CA SER A 171 -23.00 3.78 12.40
C SER A 171 -21.77 2.85 12.43
N ASP A 172 -22.00 1.56 12.22
CA ASP A 172 -20.90 0.59 12.11
C ASP A 172 -19.94 0.91 10.96
N ASP A 173 -20.44 1.48 9.87
CA ASP A 173 -19.64 1.91 8.72
C ASP A 173 -18.74 3.11 9.08
N GLU A 174 -19.23 4.08 9.86
CA GLU A 174 -18.42 5.20 10.34
C GLU A 174 -17.34 4.71 11.31
N HIS A 175 -17.68 3.82 12.23
CA HIS A 175 -16.69 3.14 13.06
C HIS A 175 -15.66 2.39 12.23
N GLN A 176 -16.08 1.68 11.16
CA GLN A 176 -15.15 0.95 10.29
C GLN A 176 -14.23 1.88 9.52
N ARG A 177 -14.72 3.04 9.05
CA ARG A 177 -13.87 4.05 8.39
C ARG A 177 -12.86 4.67 9.35
N ASN A 178 -13.19 4.80 10.63
CA ASN A 178 -12.27 5.28 11.66
C ASN A 178 -11.19 4.25 12.01
N ARG A 179 -11.50 2.95 12.01
CA ARG A 179 -10.52 1.87 12.17
C ARG A 179 -9.72 1.69 10.89
N ARG A 180 -8.67 2.45 10.73
CA ARG A 180 -7.87 2.49 9.50
C ARG A 180 -6.37 2.50 9.76
N THR A 181 -5.63 2.12 8.75
CA THR A 181 -4.18 2.31 8.65
C THR A 181 -3.90 3.17 7.41
N GLU A 182 -2.99 4.09 7.56
CA GLU A 182 -2.56 5.00 6.49
C GLU A 182 -1.05 5.21 6.54
N PHE A 183 -0.44 5.64 5.45
CA PHE A 183 0.93 6.10 5.49
C PHE A 183 1.04 7.56 5.08
N LYS A 184 2.01 8.25 5.67
CA LYS A 184 2.37 9.62 5.35
C LYS A 184 3.80 9.67 4.81
N VAL A 185 4.01 10.39 3.71
CA VAL A 185 5.35 10.62 3.15
C VAL A 185 6.13 11.58 4.05
N LEU A 186 7.31 11.17 4.51
CA LEU A 186 8.18 11.99 5.36
C LEU A 186 9.28 12.67 4.54
N SER A 187 9.84 11.96 3.55
CA SER A 187 10.85 12.47 2.63
C SER A 187 10.79 11.74 1.29
N LYS A 188 11.41 12.30 0.26
CA LYS A 188 11.47 11.77 -1.12
C LYS A 188 12.88 11.89 -1.70
#